data_d143ef59960f78fa48f75363c5ad4c6a
#
_entry.id   d143ef59960f78fa48f75363c5ad4c6a
#
_cell.length_a   1.000
_cell.length_b   1.000
_cell.length_c   1.000
_cell.angle_alpha   90.00
_cell.angle_beta   90.00
_cell.angle_gamma   90.00
#
_symmetry.space_group_name_H-M   'P 1'
#
loop_
_entity.id
_entity.type
_entity.pdbx_description
1 polymer ?
#
loop_
_entity_poly.entity_id
_entity_poly.type
_entity_poly.pdbx_seq_one_letter_code
_entity_poly.pdbx_strand_id
1 'polypeptide(L)'
;MRTDGAYIEAGEQDNLIVQKLQEDTSAYGIFGFSYLDQNTDTLKSAVIDGGEATFEAIASGDYAISRALYFYVKHAHVGVVPGIAEYMEEWTKHWGEDGLLSDAGMVPMPDDEQAKYTKAIKELPKLTADML
;
A
#
# COMPACT_ATOMS: atom_id res chain seq x y z
N MET A 1 -7.27 20.08 -7.45
CA MET A 1 -7.50 20.11 -5.98
C MET A 1 -8.49 21.21 -5.69
N ARG A 2 -9.45 21.03 -4.77
CA ARG A 2 -10.42 22.08 -4.40
C ARG A 2 -9.70 23.25 -3.74
N THR A 3 -10.12 24.47 -4.03
CA THR A 3 -9.52 25.71 -3.46
C THR A 3 -10.52 26.51 -2.62
N ASP A 4 -11.69 25.92 -2.33
CA ASP A 4 -12.80 26.55 -1.59
C ASP A 4 -12.68 26.40 -0.05
N GLY A 5 -11.56 25.89 0.44
CA GLY A 5 -11.31 25.69 1.87
C GLY A 5 -11.95 24.43 2.47
N ALA A 6 -12.72 23.66 1.69
CA ALA A 6 -13.29 22.39 2.14
C ALA A 6 -12.28 21.24 2.14
N TYR A 7 -11.15 21.42 1.45
CA TYR A 7 -10.03 20.48 1.48
C TYR A 7 -8.95 20.99 2.44
N ILE A 8 -8.60 20.15 3.40
CA ILE A 8 -7.53 20.41 4.37
C ILE A 8 -6.43 19.39 4.13
N GLU A 9 -5.27 19.86 3.75
CA GLU A 9 -4.08 19.01 3.65
C GLU A 9 -3.55 18.72 5.06
N ALA A 10 -3.54 17.43 5.44
CA ALA A 10 -3.05 16.98 6.74
C ALA A 10 -1.62 16.39 6.66
N GLY A 11 -0.97 16.49 5.49
CA GLY A 11 0.33 15.89 5.23
C GLY A 11 0.28 14.37 5.21
N GLU A 12 1.40 13.73 5.52
CA GLU A 12 1.55 12.25 5.58
C GLU A 12 1.33 11.70 7.01
N GLN A 13 0.59 12.42 7.87
CA GLN A 13 0.34 12.01 9.24
C GLN A 13 -1.05 11.38 9.37
N ASP A 14 -1.18 10.10 9.04
CA ASP A 14 -2.45 9.38 9.06
C ASP A 14 -3.13 9.42 10.43
N ASN A 15 -2.38 9.34 11.52
CA ASN A 15 -2.92 9.47 12.88
C ASN A 15 -3.63 10.83 13.12
N LEU A 16 -3.12 11.91 12.53
CA LEU A 16 -3.76 13.22 12.63
C LEU A 16 -5.07 13.26 11.84
N ILE A 17 -5.13 12.58 10.70
CA ILE A 17 -6.36 12.44 9.91
C ILE A 17 -7.40 11.67 10.71
N VAL A 18 -7.02 10.55 11.32
CA VAL A 18 -7.90 9.74 12.18
C VAL A 18 -8.49 10.60 13.32
N GLN A 19 -7.67 11.35 14.04
CA GLN A 19 -8.14 12.24 15.12
C GLN A 19 -9.14 13.27 14.63
N LYS A 20 -8.88 13.90 13.48
CA LYS A 20 -9.81 14.89 12.90
C LYS A 20 -11.15 14.29 12.49
N LEU A 21 -11.16 13.06 11.97
CA LEU A 21 -12.38 12.35 11.63
C LEU A 21 -13.19 11.96 12.87
N GLN A 22 -12.54 11.65 13.97
CA GLN A 22 -13.21 11.37 15.25
C GLN A 22 -13.85 12.63 15.84
N GLU A 23 -13.28 13.82 15.57
CA GLU A 23 -13.84 15.12 16.01
C GLU A 23 -14.97 15.62 15.12
N ASP A 24 -14.93 15.32 13.81
CA ASP A 24 -15.93 15.77 12.82
C ASP A 24 -16.52 14.59 12.06
N THR A 25 -17.68 14.12 12.49
CA THR A 25 -18.41 12.99 11.89
C THR A 25 -18.98 13.27 10.50
N SER A 26 -18.91 14.51 10.01
CA SER A 26 -19.31 14.90 8.65
C SER A 26 -18.14 14.94 7.65
N ALA A 27 -16.92 14.80 8.13
CA ALA A 27 -15.72 14.85 7.31
C ALA A 27 -15.41 13.51 6.65
N TYR A 28 -14.68 13.58 5.53
CA TYR A 28 -14.04 12.43 4.86
C TYR A 28 -12.53 12.57 4.91
N GLY A 29 -11.84 11.47 5.13
CA GLY A 29 -10.36 11.42 5.12
C GLY A 29 -9.83 10.45 4.09
N ILE A 30 -8.63 10.71 3.60
CA ILE A 30 -7.86 9.82 2.72
C ILE A 30 -6.58 9.46 3.46
N PHE A 31 -6.39 8.19 3.76
CA PHE A 31 -5.27 7.67 4.53
C PHE A 31 -5.11 6.16 4.30
N GLY A 32 -4.03 5.56 4.81
CA GLY A 32 -3.73 4.15 4.61
C GLY A 32 -4.74 3.21 5.25
N PHE A 33 -5.07 2.09 4.58
CA PHE A 33 -6.06 1.10 5.04
C PHE A 33 -5.75 0.56 6.45
N SER A 34 -4.49 0.36 6.79
CA SER A 34 -4.09 -0.14 8.12
C SER A 34 -4.58 0.74 9.27
N TYR A 35 -4.68 2.06 9.06
CA TYR A 35 -5.21 2.97 10.08
C TYR A 35 -6.73 2.89 10.20
N LEU A 36 -7.45 2.58 9.11
CA LEU A 36 -8.87 2.27 9.16
C LEU A 36 -9.10 0.98 9.93
N ASP A 37 -8.36 -0.08 9.61
CA ASP A 37 -8.47 -1.40 10.22
C ASP A 37 -8.26 -1.36 11.75
N GLN A 38 -7.31 -0.55 12.21
CA GLN A 38 -7.03 -0.35 13.63
C GLN A 38 -8.06 0.55 14.35
N ASN A 39 -8.97 1.20 13.64
CA ASN A 39 -9.95 2.16 14.19
C ASN A 39 -11.39 1.88 13.72
N THR A 40 -11.73 0.65 13.42
CA THR A 40 -13.06 0.23 12.93
C THR A 40 -14.19 0.44 13.94
N ASP A 41 -13.87 0.64 15.21
CA ASP A 41 -14.78 1.00 16.29
C ASP A 41 -15.29 2.47 16.17
N THR A 42 -14.50 3.34 15.57
CA THR A 42 -14.79 4.79 15.47
C THR A 42 -14.88 5.31 14.03
N LEU A 43 -14.31 4.61 13.08
CA LEU A 43 -14.27 5.01 11.66
C LEU A 43 -14.98 3.98 10.78
N LYS A 44 -15.44 4.45 9.63
CA LYS A 44 -16.11 3.64 8.62
C LYS A 44 -15.53 3.92 7.24
N SER A 45 -15.32 2.89 6.44
CA SER A 45 -14.94 3.09 5.04
C SER A 45 -16.06 3.72 4.23
N ALA A 46 -15.70 4.53 3.25
CA ALA A 46 -16.63 4.95 2.22
C ALA A 46 -16.80 3.84 1.18
N VAL A 47 -18.02 3.63 0.73
CA VAL A 47 -18.31 2.77 -0.41
C VAL A 47 -17.99 3.54 -1.69
N ILE A 48 -17.09 3.01 -2.51
CA ILE A 48 -16.67 3.61 -3.78
C ILE A 48 -17.10 2.69 -4.93
N ASP A 49 -17.89 3.21 -5.85
CA ASP A 49 -18.43 2.46 -7.00
C ASP A 49 -19.09 1.11 -6.62
N GLY A 50 -19.69 1.05 -5.42
CA GLY A 50 -20.33 -0.16 -4.89
C GLY A 50 -19.38 -1.10 -4.14
N GLY A 51 -18.08 -0.83 -4.10
CA GLY A 51 -17.07 -1.58 -3.35
C GLY A 51 -16.81 -1.01 -1.97
N GLU A 52 -16.65 -1.87 -0.98
CA GLU A 52 -16.21 -1.53 0.37
C GLU A 52 -14.69 -1.77 0.50
N ALA A 53 -14.02 -0.97 1.33
CA ALA A 53 -12.60 -1.18 1.63
C ALA A 53 -12.44 -2.36 2.61
N THR A 54 -12.48 -3.57 2.08
CA THR A 54 -12.12 -4.78 2.82
C THR A 54 -10.74 -5.26 2.41
N PHE A 55 -10.12 -6.08 3.26
CA PHE A 55 -8.82 -6.69 2.95
C PHE A 55 -8.85 -7.44 1.61
N GLU A 56 -9.89 -8.26 1.38
CA GLU A 56 -10.06 -9.06 0.17
C GLU A 56 -10.25 -8.18 -1.08
N ALA A 57 -11.09 -7.14 -0.98
CA ALA A 57 -11.36 -6.24 -2.10
C ALA A 57 -10.13 -5.39 -2.48
N ILE A 58 -9.28 -5.07 -1.50
CA ILE A 58 -8.01 -4.37 -1.74
C ILE A 58 -6.99 -5.31 -2.37
N ALA A 59 -6.85 -6.53 -1.83
CA ALA A 59 -5.91 -7.53 -2.33
C ALA A 59 -6.23 -7.97 -3.76
N SER A 60 -7.53 -8.15 -4.10
CA SER A 60 -7.97 -8.50 -5.45
C SER A 60 -7.95 -7.32 -6.44
N GLY A 61 -7.88 -6.08 -5.95
CA GLY A 61 -8.01 -4.88 -6.77
C GLY A 61 -9.46 -4.49 -7.10
N ASP A 62 -10.46 -5.13 -6.49
CA ASP A 62 -11.89 -4.83 -6.69
C ASP A 62 -12.29 -3.49 -6.05
N TYR A 63 -11.54 -3.03 -5.04
CA TYR A 63 -11.73 -1.70 -4.48
C TYR A 63 -11.08 -0.66 -5.38
N ALA A 64 -11.89 0.16 -6.05
CA ALA A 64 -11.49 1.01 -7.18
C ALA A 64 -10.34 2.00 -6.92
N ILE A 65 -10.07 2.35 -5.67
CA ILE A 65 -8.98 3.26 -5.28
C ILE A 65 -7.80 2.53 -4.61
N SER A 66 -7.79 1.20 -4.60
CA SER A 66 -6.63 0.44 -4.16
C SER A 66 -5.48 0.55 -5.17
N ARG A 67 -4.26 0.54 -4.69
CA ARG A 67 -3.07 0.55 -5.54
C ARG A 67 -1.93 -0.21 -4.89
N ALA A 68 -1.12 -0.86 -5.70
CA ALA A 68 0.09 -1.50 -5.23
C ALA A 68 1.16 -0.46 -4.85
N LEU A 69 1.98 -0.81 -3.86
CA LEU A 69 3.21 -0.08 -3.53
C LEU A 69 4.39 -0.80 -4.20
N TYR A 70 5.23 -0.04 -4.86
CA TYR A 70 6.41 -0.56 -5.55
C TYR A 70 7.67 0.08 -5.02
N PHE A 71 8.74 -0.68 -4.92
CA PHE A 71 10.09 -0.12 -4.85
C PHE A 71 10.85 -0.39 -6.14
N TYR A 72 11.69 0.56 -6.53
CA TYR A 72 12.47 0.48 -7.77
C TYR A 72 13.95 0.34 -7.44
N VAL A 73 14.59 -0.63 -8.06
CA VAL A 73 16.02 -0.89 -7.86
C VAL A 73 16.81 -0.39 -9.06
N LYS A 74 17.83 0.43 -8.82
CA LYS A 74 18.71 0.87 -9.88
C LYS A 74 19.64 -0.27 -10.30
N HIS A 75 19.35 -0.89 -11.44
CA HIS A 75 20.06 -2.06 -11.95
C HIS A 75 21.60 -1.91 -11.96
N ALA A 76 22.10 -0.73 -12.32
CA ALA A 76 23.54 -0.44 -12.34
C ALA A 76 24.22 -0.51 -10.96
N HIS A 77 23.46 -0.53 -9.87
CA HIS A 77 24.00 -0.64 -8.51
C HIS A 77 24.03 -2.07 -8.00
N VAL A 78 23.29 -2.99 -8.60
CA VAL A 78 23.27 -4.40 -8.21
C VAL A 78 24.64 -5.04 -8.50
N GLY A 79 25.24 -5.66 -7.49
CA GLY A 79 26.58 -6.21 -7.57
C GLY A 79 27.72 -5.19 -7.43
N VAL A 80 27.41 -3.89 -7.38
CA VAL A 80 28.39 -2.81 -7.13
C VAL A 80 28.24 -2.26 -5.72
N VAL A 81 27.01 -2.00 -5.30
CA VAL A 81 26.70 -1.57 -3.93
C VAL A 81 26.40 -2.82 -3.11
N PRO A 82 27.15 -3.08 -2.03
CA PRO A 82 26.90 -4.23 -1.16
C PRO A 82 25.51 -4.19 -0.53
N GLY A 83 24.87 -5.34 -0.40
CA GLY A 83 23.61 -5.50 0.33
C GLY A 83 22.34 -5.30 -0.51
N ILE A 84 22.41 -4.78 -1.75
CA ILE A 84 21.21 -4.57 -2.57
C ILE A 84 20.54 -5.90 -2.93
N ALA A 85 21.31 -6.89 -3.37
CA ALA A 85 20.77 -8.19 -3.76
C ALA A 85 20.16 -8.91 -2.55
N GLU A 86 20.87 -8.92 -1.45
CA GLU A 86 20.44 -9.52 -0.19
C GLU A 86 19.19 -8.82 0.37
N TYR A 87 19.10 -7.50 0.27
CA TYR A 87 17.93 -6.74 0.68
C TYR A 87 16.70 -7.10 -0.16
N MET A 88 16.85 -7.21 -1.48
CA MET A 88 15.76 -7.62 -2.36
C MET A 88 15.28 -9.04 -2.04
N GLU A 89 16.20 -9.96 -1.79
CA GLU A 89 15.87 -11.33 -1.42
C GLU A 89 15.18 -11.39 -0.06
N GLU A 90 15.67 -10.64 0.92
CA GLU A 90 15.07 -10.57 2.25
C GLU A 90 13.63 -10.04 2.19
N TRP A 91 13.37 -9.02 1.36
CA TRP A 91 12.04 -8.47 1.16
C TRP A 91 11.01 -9.53 0.77
N THR A 92 11.39 -10.50 -0.08
CA THR A 92 10.49 -11.57 -0.54
C THR A 92 9.99 -12.49 0.58
N LYS A 93 10.64 -12.49 1.72
CA LYS A 93 10.26 -13.32 2.88
C LYS A 93 9.18 -12.67 3.74
N HIS A 94 8.91 -11.38 3.51
CA HIS A 94 8.10 -10.55 4.42
C HIS A 94 6.82 -10.00 3.80
N TRP A 95 6.54 -10.22 2.53
CA TRP A 95 5.38 -9.68 1.82
C TRP A 95 4.16 -10.61 1.73
N GLY A 96 4.24 -11.80 2.33
CA GLY A 96 3.11 -12.73 2.46
C GLY A 96 2.20 -12.39 3.67
N GLU A 97 1.11 -13.17 3.82
CA GLU A 97 0.12 -12.96 4.89
C GLU A 97 0.72 -13.01 6.30
N ASP A 98 1.66 -13.92 6.55
CA ASP A 98 2.35 -14.07 7.85
C ASP A 98 3.68 -13.27 7.91
N GLY A 99 3.86 -12.30 7.01
CA GLY A 99 5.10 -11.54 6.90
C GLY A 99 5.09 -10.26 7.73
N LEU A 100 6.29 -9.73 8.03
CA LEU A 100 6.46 -8.48 8.77
C LEU A 100 5.75 -7.28 8.14
N LEU A 101 5.54 -7.28 6.81
CA LEU A 101 4.83 -6.20 6.13
C LEU A 101 3.32 -6.26 6.38
N SER A 102 2.75 -7.46 6.47
CA SER A 102 1.37 -7.65 6.90
C SER A 102 1.18 -7.22 8.35
N ASP A 103 2.09 -7.60 9.25
CA ASP A 103 2.09 -7.16 10.64
C ASP A 103 2.17 -5.62 10.77
N ALA A 104 2.85 -4.97 9.82
CA ALA A 104 2.93 -3.50 9.73
C ALA A 104 1.69 -2.86 9.07
N GLY A 105 0.67 -3.64 8.71
CA GLY A 105 -0.59 -3.17 8.16
C GLY A 105 -0.61 -3.02 6.64
N MET A 106 0.35 -3.60 5.93
CA MET A 106 0.29 -3.71 4.48
C MET A 106 -0.60 -4.89 4.07
N VAL A 107 -1.42 -4.70 3.05
CA VAL A 107 -2.21 -5.78 2.46
C VAL A 107 -1.30 -6.61 1.56
N PRO A 108 -1.09 -7.91 1.83
CA PRO A 108 -0.26 -8.76 0.98
C PRO A 108 -0.89 -8.93 -0.41
N MET A 109 -0.02 -9.03 -1.41
CA MET A 109 -0.44 -9.32 -2.77
C MET A 109 -0.83 -10.80 -2.94
N PRO A 110 -1.65 -11.16 -3.94
CA PRO A 110 -1.98 -12.55 -4.26
C PRO A 110 -0.74 -13.41 -4.53
N ASP A 111 -0.83 -14.70 -4.29
CA ASP A 111 0.29 -15.66 -4.38
C ASP A 111 0.96 -15.70 -5.77
N ASP A 112 0.18 -15.55 -6.82
CA ASP A 112 0.68 -15.51 -8.21
C ASP A 112 1.50 -14.25 -8.48
N GLU A 113 1.11 -13.11 -7.92
CA GLU A 113 1.90 -11.88 -7.97
C GLU A 113 3.16 -11.99 -7.12
N GLN A 114 3.08 -12.58 -5.92
CA GLN A 114 4.27 -12.85 -5.10
C GLN A 114 5.29 -13.69 -5.86
N ALA A 115 4.84 -14.74 -6.54
CA ALA A 115 5.70 -15.60 -7.37
C ALA A 115 6.32 -14.82 -8.55
N LYS A 116 5.53 -13.97 -9.22
CA LYS A 116 5.98 -13.10 -10.31
C LYS A 116 7.09 -12.15 -9.86
N TYR A 117 6.91 -11.45 -8.75
CA TYR A 117 7.89 -10.49 -8.26
C TYR A 117 9.10 -11.16 -7.61
N THR A 118 8.93 -12.32 -6.99
CA THR A 118 10.07 -13.16 -6.53
C THR A 118 10.96 -13.55 -7.71
N LYS A 119 10.36 -13.93 -8.84
CA LYS A 119 11.09 -14.22 -10.07
C LYS A 119 11.78 -12.97 -10.62
N ALA A 120 11.09 -11.83 -10.65
CA ALA A 120 11.66 -10.57 -11.12
C ALA A 120 12.89 -10.13 -10.30
N ILE A 121 12.90 -10.33 -8.99
CA ILE A 121 14.05 -10.06 -8.13
C ILE A 121 15.28 -10.91 -8.50
N LYS A 122 15.06 -12.16 -8.92
CA LYS A 122 16.16 -13.06 -9.34
C LYS A 122 16.66 -12.75 -10.74
N GLU A 123 15.76 -12.42 -11.66
CA GLU A 123 16.07 -12.21 -13.07
C GLU A 123 16.46 -10.76 -13.41
N LEU A 124 16.12 -9.80 -12.56
CA LEU A 124 16.38 -8.36 -12.70
C LEU A 124 15.98 -7.82 -14.10
N PRO A 125 14.75 -8.02 -14.56
CA PRO A 125 14.33 -7.49 -15.84
C PRO A 125 14.40 -5.96 -15.84
N LYS A 126 14.73 -5.36 -16.98
CA LYS A 126 14.64 -3.91 -17.12
C LYS A 126 13.19 -3.50 -17.16
N LEU A 127 12.83 -2.50 -16.34
CA LEU A 127 11.51 -1.92 -16.37
C LEU A 127 11.26 -1.24 -17.71
N THR A 128 10.14 -1.58 -18.33
CA THR A 128 9.66 -0.99 -19.60
C THR A 128 8.27 -0.36 -19.35
N ALA A 129 7.84 0.52 -20.26
CA ALA A 129 6.57 1.26 -20.09
C ALA A 129 5.32 0.35 -20.09
N ASP A 130 5.41 -0.84 -20.67
CA ASP A 130 4.35 -1.85 -20.71
C ASP A 130 4.27 -2.70 -19.41
N MET A 131 5.20 -2.51 -18.49
CA MET A 131 5.20 -3.16 -17.17
C MET A 131 4.61 -2.28 -16.06
N LEU A 132 4.27 -1.02 -16.39
CA LEU A 132 3.66 -0.03 -15.51
C LEU A 132 2.15 0.06 -15.75
#